data_e393409ac3e86d81e1752f6e9092ff5b
#
_entry.id   e393409ac3e86d81e1752f6e9092ff5b
#
_cell.length_a   1.000
_cell.length_b   1.000
_cell.length_c   1.000
_cell.angle_alpha   90.00
_cell.angle_beta   90.00
_cell.angle_gamma   90.00
#
_symmetry.space_group_name_H-M   'P 1'
#
loop_
_entity.id
_entity.type
_entity.pdbx_description
1 polymer ?
#
loop_
_entity_poly.entity_id
_entity_poly.type
_entity_poly.pdbx_seq_one_letter_code
_entity_poly.pdbx_strand_id
1 'polypeptide(L)'
;LSDMIEAIKMAQSLSHIHFIGIHVHIGSQILQMNDYIDQCKSINNMLYWLEQNNIVPEVINVGGGLGIDYQQPERNPIANFKDYFAIYAKHLKYKPGQSVHFELGRSIVGQCGALITRVLYVKQNYMHGHVQSSLTTTYPSASITKQFVIVDAGMTDLIRPALYQAHHVIVNLTSISPILQTYDVVGPICESSDVF
;
A
#
# COMPACT_ATOMS: atom_id res chain seq x y z
N LEU A 1 12.34 11.34 22.60
CA LEU A 1 13.02 10.26 23.33
C LEU A 1 12.86 10.39 24.83
N SER A 2 12.94 11.59 25.44
CA SER A 2 12.73 11.81 26.89
C SER A 2 11.42 11.20 27.37
N ASP A 3 10.32 11.56 26.73
CA ASP A 3 8.96 11.12 27.09
C ASP A 3 8.80 9.59 26.97
N MET A 4 9.49 8.98 26.00
CA MET A 4 9.52 7.51 25.87
C MET A 4 10.20 6.85 27.07
N ILE A 5 11.33 7.41 27.53
CA ILE A 5 12.04 6.88 28.69
C ILE A 5 11.21 7.04 29.96
N GLU A 6 10.56 8.18 30.15
CA GLU A 6 9.64 8.40 31.28
C GLU A 6 8.46 7.43 31.25
N ALA A 7 7.86 7.22 30.08
CA ALA A 7 6.78 6.26 29.91
C ALA A 7 7.25 4.81 30.22
N ILE A 8 8.43 4.40 29.78
CA ILE A 8 8.99 3.08 30.08
C ILE A 8 9.25 2.93 31.58
N LYS A 9 9.86 3.93 32.21
CA LYS A 9 10.10 3.90 33.67
C LYS A 9 8.81 3.84 34.46
N MET A 10 7.78 4.57 34.02
CA MET A 10 6.46 4.49 34.60
C MET A 10 5.88 3.07 34.43
N ALA A 11 5.92 2.50 33.22
CA ALA A 11 5.43 1.14 32.98
C ALA A 11 6.16 0.11 33.86
N GLN A 12 7.48 0.22 33.99
CA GLN A 12 8.28 -0.65 34.86
C GLN A 12 7.96 -0.52 36.36
N SER A 13 7.40 0.62 36.78
CA SER A 13 6.96 0.83 38.15
C SER A 13 5.62 0.19 38.49
N LEU A 14 4.85 -0.24 37.51
CA LEU A 14 3.51 -0.80 37.66
C LEU A 14 3.54 -2.32 37.79
N SER A 15 2.94 -2.86 38.83
CA SER A 15 3.01 -4.28 39.20
C SER A 15 2.38 -5.24 38.16
N HIS A 16 1.50 -4.76 37.31
CA HIS A 16 0.77 -5.57 36.34
C HIS A 16 1.23 -5.31 34.88
N ILE A 17 2.30 -4.56 34.71
CA ILE A 17 2.89 -4.27 33.38
C ILE A 17 4.31 -4.82 33.32
N HIS A 18 4.57 -5.58 32.27
CA HIS A 18 5.93 -6.03 31.94
C HIS A 18 6.33 -5.39 30.61
N PHE A 19 7.28 -4.46 30.69
CA PHE A 19 7.87 -3.86 29.48
C PHE A 19 8.82 -4.87 28.83
N ILE A 20 8.49 -5.36 27.66
CA ILE A 20 9.29 -6.36 26.93
C ILE A 20 10.08 -5.77 25.78
N GLY A 21 9.64 -4.66 25.18
CA GLY A 21 10.31 -4.19 23.98
C GLY A 21 9.81 -2.87 23.41
N ILE A 22 10.37 -2.54 22.26
CA ILE A 22 10.01 -1.36 21.48
C ILE A 22 9.45 -1.79 20.12
N HIS A 23 8.55 -0.97 19.57
CA HIS A 23 7.96 -1.14 18.25
C HIS A 23 8.18 0.13 17.41
N VAL A 24 8.64 -0.05 16.18
CA VAL A 24 8.85 1.04 15.21
C VAL A 24 8.28 0.62 13.87
N HIS A 25 7.32 1.39 13.34
CA HIS A 25 6.77 1.18 12.01
C HIS A 25 6.91 2.46 11.19
N ILE A 26 7.62 2.41 10.06
CA ILE A 26 7.98 3.60 9.27
C ILE A 26 7.04 3.90 8.11
N GLY A 27 6.09 3.03 7.83
CA GLY A 27 5.12 3.23 6.77
C GLY A 27 4.71 1.95 6.05
N SER A 28 3.95 2.10 4.98
CA SER A 28 3.40 0.98 4.21
C SER A 28 3.75 1.14 2.73
N GLN A 29 3.91 0.02 2.02
CA GLN A 29 4.24 -0.02 0.60
C GLN A 29 5.60 0.64 0.30
N ILE A 30 6.60 0.33 1.10
CA ILE A 30 7.96 0.85 0.95
C ILE A 30 8.72 -0.08 -0.01
N LEU A 31 9.18 0.48 -1.11
CA LEU A 31 9.98 -0.22 -2.13
C LEU A 31 11.46 0.18 -2.09
N GLN A 32 11.78 1.30 -1.45
CA GLN A 32 13.14 1.81 -1.37
C GLN A 32 13.88 1.16 -0.20
N MET A 33 14.86 0.32 -0.50
CA MET A 33 15.60 -0.43 0.52
C MET A 33 16.42 0.47 1.46
N ASN A 34 16.79 1.68 1.01
CA ASN A 34 17.51 2.64 1.85
C ASN A 34 16.69 3.12 3.06
N ASP A 35 15.36 3.17 2.96
CA ASP A 35 14.50 3.57 4.07
C ASP A 35 14.64 2.61 5.26
N TYR A 36 14.85 1.32 5.00
CA TYR A 36 15.11 0.33 6.05
C TYR A 36 16.49 0.44 6.65
N ILE A 37 17.51 0.88 5.88
CA ILE A 37 18.83 1.19 6.43
C ILE A 37 18.73 2.37 7.40
N ASP A 38 17.98 3.39 7.06
CA ASP A 38 17.78 4.56 7.92
C ASP A 38 16.94 4.23 9.14
N GLN A 39 15.94 3.33 9.00
CA GLN A 39 15.23 2.76 10.14
C GLN A 39 16.19 2.03 11.10
N CYS A 40 17.06 1.19 10.59
CA CYS A 40 18.06 0.50 11.43
C CYS A 40 18.94 1.49 12.19
N LYS A 41 19.41 2.57 11.53
CA LYS A 41 20.20 3.63 12.20
C LYS A 41 19.40 4.29 13.33
N SER A 42 18.13 4.61 13.07
CA SER A 42 17.25 5.24 14.06
C SER A 42 16.99 4.33 15.25
N ILE A 43 16.74 3.04 15.00
CA ILE A 43 16.57 2.04 16.07
C ILE A 43 17.86 1.86 16.86
N ASN A 44 19.02 1.78 16.20
CA ASN A 44 20.30 1.67 16.89
C ASN A 44 20.55 2.85 17.83
N ASN A 45 20.24 4.06 17.41
CA ASN A 45 20.35 5.26 18.24
C ASN A 45 19.38 5.19 19.43
N MET A 46 18.16 4.71 19.21
CA MET A 46 17.16 4.52 20.27
C MET A 46 17.64 3.47 21.29
N LEU A 47 18.14 2.33 20.83
CA LEU A 47 18.68 1.27 21.68
C LEU A 47 19.86 1.76 22.51
N TYR A 48 20.76 2.54 21.91
CA TYR A 48 21.86 3.18 22.64
C TYR A 48 21.34 4.10 23.76
N TRP A 49 20.34 4.94 23.46
CA TRP A 49 19.71 5.82 24.43
C TRP A 49 19.03 5.08 25.58
N LEU A 50 18.33 3.99 25.30
CA LEU A 50 17.71 3.14 26.30
C LEU A 50 18.78 2.52 27.22
N GLU A 51 19.86 2.04 26.64
CA GLU A 51 20.97 1.46 27.39
C GLU A 51 21.61 2.47 28.36
N GLN A 52 21.80 3.73 27.95
CA GLN A 52 22.30 4.80 28.82
C GLN A 52 21.36 5.07 30.04
N ASN A 53 20.11 4.64 29.93
CA ASN A 53 19.10 4.73 31.02
C ASN A 53 18.87 3.39 31.72
N ASN A 54 19.76 2.41 31.57
CA ASN A 54 19.65 1.05 32.11
C ASN A 54 18.38 0.29 31.68
N ILE A 55 17.88 0.58 30.47
CA ILE A 55 16.73 -0.10 29.86
C ILE A 55 17.26 -0.95 28.71
N VAL A 56 17.05 -2.26 28.78
CA VAL A 56 17.40 -3.20 27.72
C VAL A 56 16.13 -3.93 27.26
N PRO A 57 15.57 -3.59 26.11
CA PRO A 57 14.39 -4.31 25.61
C PRO A 57 14.75 -5.74 25.22
N GLU A 58 13.84 -6.69 25.50
CA GLU A 58 13.97 -8.09 25.05
C GLU A 58 13.58 -8.23 23.59
N VAL A 59 12.60 -7.42 23.14
CA VAL A 59 12.02 -7.45 21.80
C VAL A 59 12.28 -6.14 21.09
N ILE A 60 12.76 -6.23 19.86
CA ILE A 60 12.87 -5.13 18.91
C ILE A 60 11.93 -5.43 17.75
N ASN A 61 10.74 -4.85 17.77
CA ASN A 61 9.79 -5.00 16.69
C ASN A 61 9.99 -3.87 15.67
N VAL A 62 10.45 -4.22 14.48
CA VAL A 62 10.75 -3.28 13.41
C VAL A 62 9.54 -2.96 12.54
N GLY A 63 8.36 -3.50 12.87
CA GLY A 63 7.14 -3.32 12.11
C GLY A 63 7.15 -4.09 10.80
N GLY A 64 6.40 -3.57 9.85
CA GLY A 64 6.30 -4.14 8.51
C GLY A 64 6.65 -3.12 7.44
N GLY A 65 5.77 -3.03 6.45
CA GLY A 65 5.83 -1.99 5.42
C GLY A 65 6.44 -2.39 4.10
N LEU A 66 7.11 -3.56 4.01
CA LEU A 66 7.67 -4.04 2.76
C LEU A 66 6.58 -4.08 1.67
N GLY A 67 6.85 -3.37 0.58
CA GLY A 67 5.93 -3.24 -0.54
C GLY A 67 5.96 -4.41 -1.50
N ILE A 68 4.96 -4.43 -2.38
CA ILE A 68 4.85 -5.35 -3.52
C ILE A 68 4.77 -4.55 -4.81
N ASP A 69 5.04 -5.19 -5.95
CA ASP A 69 4.90 -4.57 -7.25
C ASP A 69 3.43 -4.67 -7.72
N TYR A 70 2.72 -3.55 -7.65
CA TYR A 70 1.35 -3.44 -8.19
C TYR A 70 1.30 -3.21 -9.70
N GLN A 71 2.40 -2.77 -10.31
CA GLN A 71 2.44 -2.46 -11.74
C GLN A 71 2.69 -3.70 -12.59
N GLN A 72 3.56 -4.58 -12.10
CA GLN A 72 3.96 -5.80 -12.81
C GLN A 72 3.96 -7.02 -11.87
N PRO A 73 2.80 -7.35 -11.27
CA PRO A 73 2.73 -8.41 -10.26
C PRO A 73 3.13 -9.80 -10.82
N GLU A 74 2.91 -10.04 -12.11
CA GLU A 74 3.30 -11.31 -12.76
C GLU A 74 4.82 -11.44 -12.94
N ARG A 75 5.52 -10.31 -13.11
CA ARG A 75 6.98 -10.31 -13.21
C ARG A 75 7.67 -10.37 -11.87
N ASN A 76 7.08 -9.72 -10.88
CA ASN A 76 7.60 -9.62 -9.52
C ASN A 76 6.57 -10.17 -8.52
N PRO A 77 6.28 -11.50 -8.59
CA PRO A 77 5.21 -12.11 -7.80
C PRO A 77 5.54 -12.21 -6.32
N ILE A 78 6.80 -12.00 -5.94
CA ILE A 78 7.27 -12.10 -4.56
C ILE A 78 7.99 -10.81 -4.19
N ALA A 79 7.65 -10.27 -3.03
CA ALA A 79 8.35 -9.11 -2.47
C ALA A 79 9.84 -9.44 -2.24
N ASN A 80 10.69 -8.42 -2.26
CA ASN A 80 12.14 -8.59 -2.12
C ASN A 80 12.56 -8.88 -0.67
N PHE A 81 12.11 -10.01 -0.14
CA PHE A 81 12.44 -10.47 1.21
C PHE A 81 13.95 -10.65 1.43
N LYS A 82 14.66 -11.09 0.39
CA LYS A 82 16.11 -11.35 0.50
C LYS A 82 16.87 -10.10 0.91
N ASP A 83 16.70 -9.01 0.18
CA ASP A 83 17.42 -7.77 0.46
C ASP A 83 16.89 -7.12 1.75
N TYR A 84 15.56 -7.19 1.97
CA TYR A 84 14.91 -6.71 3.18
C TYR A 84 15.57 -7.32 4.44
N PHE A 85 15.62 -8.63 4.57
CA PHE A 85 16.21 -9.28 5.74
C PHE A 85 17.74 -9.12 5.81
N ALA A 86 18.42 -9.06 4.65
CA ALA A 86 19.85 -8.80 4.62
C ALA A 86 20.22 -7.43 5.20
N ILE A 87 19.35 -6.42 5.01
CA ILE A 87 19.53 -5.08 5.59
C ILE A 87 19.53 -5.17 7.12
N TYR A 88 18.50 -5.79 7.70
CA TYR A 88 18.41 -5.90 9.16
C TYR A 88 19.57 -6.73 9.73
N ALA A 89 19.91 -7.85 9.10
CA ALA A 89 21.04 -8.67 9.52
C ALA A 89 22.36 -7.91 9.51
N LYS A 90 22.53 -6.97 8.57
CA LYS A 90 23.77 -6.19 8.41
C LYS A 90 23.80 -4.92 9.27
N HIS A 91 22.68 -4.23 9.40
CA HIS A 91 22.65 -2.84 9.91
C HIS A 91 21.98 -2.69 11.28
N LEU A 92 21.12 -3.62 11.70
CA LEU A 92 20.51 -3.57 13.02
C LEU A 92 21.48 -4.16 14.06
N LYS A 93 21.74 -3.40 15.12
CA LYS A 93 22.61 -3.82 16.22
C LYS A 93 21.75 -4.29 17.38
N TYR A 94 21.79 -5.55 17.68
CA TYR A 94 21.09 -6.14 18.82
C TYR A 94 22.04 -7.06 19.60
N LYS A 95 21.70 -7.29 20.88
CA LYS A 95 22.50 -8.08 21.82
C LYS A 95 22.04 -9.54 21.85
N PRO A 96 22.91 -10.47 22.28
CA PRO A 96 22.48 -11.82 22.59
C PRO A 96 21.31 -11.80 23.59
N GLY A 97 20.27 -12.59 23.32
CA GLY A 97 19.05 -12.65 24.10
C GLY A 97 17.94 -11.69 23.65
N GLN A 98 18.24 -10.71 22.79
CA GLN A 98 17.20 -9.90 22.15
C GLN A 98 16.65 -10.60 20.91
N SER A 99 15.34 -10.48 20.68
CA SER A 99 14.66 -10.97 19.48
C SER A 99 14.23 -9.83 18.57
N VAL A 100 14.33 -10.05 17.26
CA VAL A 100 13.84 -9.09 16.24
C VAL A 100 12.55 -9.60 15.67
N HIS A 101 11.47 -8.80 15.77
CA HIS A 101 10.15 -9.13 15.28
C HIS A 101 9.81 -8.30 14.05
N PHE A 102 9.06 -8.91 13.11
CA PHE A 102 8.60 -8.31 11.87
C PHE A 102 7.10 -8.47 11.73
N GLU A 103 6.42 -7.44 11.24
CA GLU A 103 4.97 -7.43 11.02
C GLU A 103 4.64 -7.30 9.52
N LEU A 104 5.15 -8.22 8.73
CA LEU A 104 4.95 -8.23 7.28
C LEU A 104 3.53 -8.73 6.95
N GLY A 105 2.68 -7.84 6.48
CA GLY A 105 1.32 -8.17 6.04
C GLY A 105 1.23 -8.21 4.52
N ARG A 106 1.23 -7.03 3.88
CA ARG A 106 1.04 -6.91 2.42
C ARG A 106 2.01 -7.74 1.61
N SER A 107 3.29 -7.72 1.94
CA SER A 107 4.32 -8.48 1.23
C SER A 107 4.11 -9.99 1.26
N ILE A 108 3.38 -10.51 2.27
CA ILE A 108 3.06 -11.93 2.37
C ILE A 108 1.77 -12.27 1.59
N VAL A 109 0.70 -11.47 1.76
CA VAL A 109 -0.63 -11.84 1.27
C VAL A 109 -1.15 -10.97 0.13
N GLY A 110 -0.47 -9.90 -0.23
CA GLY A 110 -0.99 -8.90 -1.18
C GLY A 110 -1.22 -9.44 -2.60
N GLN A 111 -0.57 -10.53 -2.96
CA GLN A 111 -0.73 -11.20 -4.26
C GLN A 111 -1.42 -12.57 -4.16
N CYS A 112 -1.99 -12.90 -3.01
CA CYS A 112 -2.61 -14.19 -2.77
C CYS A 112 -4.10 -14.24 -3.15
N GLY A 113 -4.66 -13.17 -3.70
CA GLY A 113 -6.08 -13.08 -4.02
C GLY A 113 -6.37 -12.28 -5.29
N ALA A 114 -7.56 -12.51 -5.84
CA ALA A 114 -8.11 -11.75 -6.94
C ALA A 114 -9.60 -11.47 -6.69
N LEU A 115 -10.06 -10.30 -7.11
CA LEU A 115 -11.48 -9.98 -7.18
C LEU A 115 -11.99 -10.33 -8.57
N ILE A 116 -12.96 -11.26 -8.64
CA ILE A 116 -13.61 -11.65 -9.89
C ILE A 116 -14.95 -10.93 -9.94
N THR A 117 -15.21 -10.24 -11.04
CA THR A 117 -16.43 -9.48 -11.24
C THR A 117 -16.98 -9.66 -12.65
N ARG A 118 -18.24 -9.33 -12.85
CA ARG A 118 -18.95 -9.42 -14.14
C ARG A 118 -19.25 -8.03 -14.66
N VAL A 119 -19.02 -7.83 -15.96
CA VAL A 119 -19.47 -6.62 -16.64
C VAL A 119 -20.99 -6.65 -16.75
N LEU A 120 -21.65 -5.62 -16.21
CA LEU A 120 -23.09 -5.43 -16.31
C LEU A 120 -23.43 -4.59 -17.53
N TYR A 121 -22.73 -3.49 -17.75
CA TYR A 121 -22.98 -2.53 -18.83
C TYR A 121 -21.67 -1.95 -19.35
N VAL A 122 -21.70 -1.51 -20.61
CA VAL A 122 -20.71 -0.62 -21.20
C VAL A 122 -21.41 0.68 -21.58
N LYS A 123 -20.93 1.80 -21.09
CA LYS A 123 -21.49 3.13 -21.33
C LYS A 123 -20.48 4.03 -22.00
N GLN A 124 -20.94 4.79 -23.00
CA GLN A 124 -20.14 5.80 -23.68
C GLN A 124 -20.77 7.17 -23.46
N ASN A 125 -19.99 8.12 -23.00
CA ASN A 125 -20.40 9.50 -22.92
C ASN A 125 -19.84 10.29 -24.11
N TYR A 126 -20.68 11.09 -24.70
CA TYR A 126 -20.33 11.98 -25.80
C TYR A 126 -20.34 13.40 -25.26
N MET A 127 -19.26 14.17 -25.44
CA MET A 127 -19.35 15.61 -25.30
C MET A 127 -19.81 16.24 -26.62
N HIS A 128 -20.88 16.97 -26.55
CA HIS A 128 -21.22 17.93 -27.58
C HIS A 128 -20.37 19.16 -27.29
N GLY A 129 -19.31 19.36 -28.04
CA GLY A 129 -18.52 20.58 -27.96
C GLY A 129 -19.38 21.75 -28.47
N HIS A 130 -19.74 22.69 -27.59
CA HIS A 130 -20.13 24.02 -28.02
C HIS A 130 -18.87 24.74 -28.53
N VAL A 131 -18.54 24.56 -29.80
CA VAL A 131 -17.61 25.47 -30.46
C VAL A 131 -18.46 26.69 -30.84
N GLN A 132 -18.31 27.78 -30.09
CA GLN A 132 -18.68 29.11 -30.62
C GLN A 132 -17.75 29.39 -31.80
N SER A 133 -18.14 29.08 -33.01
CA SER A 133 -17.53 29.63 -34.21
C SER A 133 -18.60 30.51 -34.91
N SER A 134 -18.30 31.78 -34.95
CA SER A 134 -18.87 32.66 -35.92
C SER A 134 -18.62 32.13 -37.34
N LEU A 135 -19.71 31.91 -38.08
CA LEU A 135 -19.70 31.74 -39.54
C LEU A 135 -18.97 30.54 -40.11
N THR A 136 -19.51 29.34 -39.96
CA THR A 136 -19.70 28.34 -41.05
C THR A 136 -20.32 27.08 -40.43
N THR A 137 -21.33 26.52 -41.11
CA THR A 137 -21.98 25.26 -40.75
C THR A 137 -21.01 24.08 -40.81
N THR A 138 -20.37 23.74 -39.73
CA THR A 138 -19.67 22.47 -39.55
C THR A 138 -20.49 21.66 -38.56
N TYR A 139 -20.89 20.47 -38.99
CA TYR A 139 -21.55 19.47 -38.13
C TYR A 139 -20.63 19.14 -36.94
N PRO A 140 -21.16 19.16 -35.68
CA PRO A 140 -20.35 18.79 -34.55
C PRO A 140 -20.00 17.31 -34.68
N SER A 141 -18.70 17.01 -34.85
CA SER A 141 -18.23 15.65 -34.66
C SER A 141 -18.35 15.35 -33.17
N ALA A 142 -19.33 14.54 -32.78
CA ALA A 142 -19.41 14.04 -31.42
C ALA A 142 -18.17 13.17 -31.14
N SER A 143 -17.23 13.68 -30.36
CA SER A 143 -16.10 12.90 -29.92
C SER A 143 -16.50 12.09 -28.67
N ILE A 144 -16.24 10.79 -28.70
CA ILE A 144 -16.34 9.97 -27.49
C ILE A 144 -15.34 10.52 -26.49
N THR A 145 -15.81 11.01 -25.36
CA THR A 145 -14.94 11.64 -24.37
C THR A 145 -14.60 10.72 -23.21
N LYS A 146 -15.49 9.80 -22.88
CA LYS A 146 -15.28 8.86 -21.79
C LYS A 146 -16.08 7.58 -21.98
N GLN A 147 -15.45 6.44 -21.69
CA GLN A 147 -16.09 5.14 -21.75
C GLN A 147 -16.00 4.47 -20.39
N PHE A 148 -17.07 3.80 -19.98
CA PHE A 148 -17.17 3.13 -18.70
C PHE A 148 -17.53 1.66 -18.90
N VAL A 149 -16.86 0.79 -18.17
CA VAL A 149 -17.27 -0.59 -17.93
C VAL A 149 -17.82 -0.65 -16.51
N ILE A 150 -19.11 -0.88 -16.37
CA ILE A 150 -19.81 -0.98 -15.09
C ILE A 150 -19.84 -2.45 -14.71
N VAL A 151 -19.32 -2.75 -13.53
CA VAL A 151 -19.21 -4.11 -13.00
C VAL A 151 -20.07 -4.31 -11.75
N ASP A 152 -20.31 -5.57 -11.35
CA ASP A 152 -21.10 -5.92 -10.16
C ASP A 152 -20.32 -5.91 -8.86
N ALA A 153 -19.04 -5.50 -8.88
CA ALA A 153 -18.24 -5.20 -7.70
C ALA A 153 -18.04 -3.69 -7.58
N GLY A 154 -17.84 -3.19 -6.38
CA GLY A 154 -17.64 -1.79 -6.11
C GLY A 154 -16.64 -1.52 -4.99
N MET A 155 -16.56 -0.26 -4.56
CA MET A 155 -15.70 0.16 -3.45
C MET A 155 -16.03 -0.55 -2.11
N THR A 156 -17.21 -1.14 -1.99
CA THR A 156 -17.60 -1.98 -0.84
C THR A 156 -16.92 -3.34 -0.83
N ASP A 157 -16.46 -3.82 -1.99
CA ASP A 157 -15.74 -5.08 -2.13
C ASP A 157 -14.23 -4.85 -2.15
N LEU A 158 -13.78 -3.77 -2.78
CA LEU A 158 -12.39 -3.35 -2.87
C LEU A 158 -12.25 -1.85 -2.63
N ILE A 159 -12.12 -1.45 -1.38
CA ILE A 159 -12.06 -0.04 -0.96
C ILE A 159 -10.77 0.68 -1.37
N ARG A 160 -9.69 -0.04 -1.63
CA ARG A 160 -8.35 0.53 -1.77
C ARG A 160 -8.19 1.55 -2.90
N PRO A 161 -8.75 1.37 -4.11
CA PRO A 161 -8.70 2.40 -5.15
C PRO A 161 -9.32 3.72 -4.68
N ALA A 162 -10.51 3.67 -4.09
CA ALA A 162 -11.22 4.85 -3.60
C ALA A 162 -10.49 5.54 -2.43
N LEU A 163 -9.98 4.77 -1.46
CA LEU A 163 -9.41 5.30 -0.22
C LEU A 163 -7.94 5.74 -0.37
N TYR A 164 -7.16 5.03 -1.15
CA TYR A 164 -5.71 5.22 -1.25
C TYR A 164 -5.23 5.52 -2.67
N GLN A 165 -6.14 5.65 -3.64
CA GLN A 165 -5.80 5.75 -5.08
C GLN A 165 -4.87 4.59 -5.51
N ALA A 166 -5.08 3.42 -4.90
CA ALA A 166 -4.24 2.26 -5.12
C ALA A 166 -4.51 1.66 -6.50
N HIS A 167 -3.45 1.46 -7.26
CA HIS A 167 -3.53 0.76 -8.55
C HIS A 167 -3.67 -0.75 -8.32
N HIS A 168 -4.58 -1.36 -9.08
CA HIS A 168 -4.71 -2.81 -9.22
C HIS A 168 -4.76 -3.16 -10.69
N VAL A 169 -4.08 -4.25 -11.08
CA VAL A 169 -4.13 -4.73 -12.47
C VAL A 169 -5.51 -5.33 -12.74
N ILE A 170 -6.16 -4.84 -13.78
CA ILE A 170 -7.46 -5.35 -14.24
C ILE A 170 -7.23 -6.17 -15.51
N VAL A 171 -7.72 -7.40 -15.52
CA VAL A 171 -7.57 -8.33 -16.62
C VAL A 171 -8.94 -8.77 -17.13
N ASN A 172 -9.14 -8.69 -18.44
CA ASN A 172 -10.32 -9.25 -19.07
C ASN A 172 -10.14 -10.76 -19.25
N LEU A 173 -11.06 -11.54 -18.71
CA LEU A 173 -10.97 -13.01 -18.71
C LEU A 173 -11.69 -13.68 -19.89
N THR A 174 -12.64 -13.01 -20.55
CA THR A 174 -13.56 -13.66 -21.47
C THR A 174 -13.61 -13.05 -22.87
N SER A 175 -13.18 -11.80 -23.05
CA SER A 175 -13.22 -11.18 -24.37
C SER A 175 -12.08 -11.70 -25.25
N ILE A 176 -12.44 -12.06 -26.46
CA ILE A 176 -11.51 -12.47 -27.52
C ILE A 176 -11.34 -11.36 -28.60
N SER A 177 -11.90 -10.17 -28.37
CA SER A 177 -11.82 -9.06 -29.32
C SER A 177 -10.38 -8.59 -29.47
N PRO A 178 -9.88 -8.46 -30.70
CA PRO A 178 -8.56 -7.90 -30.95
C PRO A 178 -8.52 -6.37 -30.81
N ILE A 179 -9.71 -5.73 -30.69
CA ILE A 179 -9.82 -4.28 -30.59
C ILE A 179 -9.66 -3.86 -29.14
N LEU A 180 -8.63 -3.06 -28.90
CA LEU A 180 -8.37 -2.48 -27.57
C LEU A 180 -8.98 -1.08 -27.49
N GLN A 181 -9.67 -0.80 -26.41
CA GLN A 181 -10.23 0.51 -26.08
C GLN A 181 -9.94 0.83 -24.62
N THR A 182 -9.87 2.13 -24.32
CA THR A 182 -9.65 2.60 -22.95
C THR A 182 -10.99 2.80 -22.24
N TYR A 183 -11.11 2.25 -21.06
CA TYR A 183 -12.30 2.37 -20.22
C TYR A 183 -11.91 2.75 -18.80
N ASP A 184 -12.80 3.48 -18.12
CA ASP A 184 -12.83 3.47 -16.65
C ASP A 184 -13.68 2.28 -16.20
N VAL A 185 -13.12 1.45 -15.34
CA VAL A 185 -13.89 0.37 -14.70
C VAL A 185 -14.48 0.89 -13.41
N VAL A 186 -15.80 0.82 -13.30
CA VAL A 186 -16.56 1.45 -12.21
C VAL A 186 -17.55 0.46 -11.59
N GLY A 187 -17.80 0.62 -10.30
CA GLY A 187 -18.79 -0.17 -9.57
C GLY A 187 -20.21 0.42 -9.68
N PRO A 188 -21.17 -0.19 -8.99
CA PRO A 188 -22.58 0.21 -9.01
C PRO A 188 -22.93 1.24 -7.93
N ILE A 189 -21.98 1.65 -7.10
CA ILE A 189 -22.24 2.56 -5.99
C ILE A 189 -22.43 3.99 -6.50
N CYS A 190 -23.40 4.72 -5.95
CA CYS A 190 -23.68 6.11 -6.32
C CYS A 190 -22.67 7.06 -5.65
N GLU A 191 -21.38 6.85 -5.93
CA GLU A 191 -20.26 7.62 -5.42
C GLU A 191 -19.20 7.78 -6.52
N SER A 192 -18.69 8.99 -6.71
CA SER A 192 -17.72 9.28 -7.78
C SER A 192 -16.37 8.59 -7.60
N SER A 193 -16.06 8.16 -6.40
CA SER A 193 -14.84 7.40 -6.07
C SER A 193 -14.96 5.89 -6.29
N ASP A 194 -16.13 5.39 -6.72
CA ASP A 194 -16.35 3.96 -7.03
C ASP A 194 -15.73 3.55 -8.37
N VAL A 195 -14.42 3.70 -8.46
CA VAL A 195 -13.57 3.45 -9.62
C VAL A 195 -12.42 2.53 -9.21
N PHE A 196 -12.08 1.57 -10.11
CA PHE A 196 -10.99 0.62 -9.92
C PHE A 196 -9.71 1.02 -10.63
#